data_9a9dd4fd7a6d6a967c56d96734a622da
#
_entry.id   9a9dd4fd7a6d6a967c56d96734a622da
#
_cell.length_a   1.000
_cell.length_b   1.000
_cell.length_c   1.000
_cell.angle_alpha   90.00
_cell.angle_beta   90.00
_cell.angle_gamma   90.00
#
_symmetry.space_group_name_H-M   'P 1'
#
loop_
_entity.id
_entity.type
_entity.pdbx_description
1 polymer ?
#
loop_
_entity_poly.entity_id
_entity_poly.type
_entity_poly.pdbx_seq_one_letter_code
_entity_poly.pdbx_strand_id
1 'polypeptide(L)'
;MRNTDARSAVYDVALSGYEIHLGVSQGADCMRPMTVIDGRPDGAVSSDGKVSGTYLHGLFDSDSYRAKLLAEFGIRGGETNFRLDVDRALDDIADDLDRLVGFERLMDTSALIGR
;
A
#
# COMPACT_ATOMS: atom_id res chain seq x y z
N MET A 1 13.41 -10.75 4.83
CA MET A 1 11.97 -10.51 4.67
C MET A 1 11.21 -11.42 5.62
N ARG A 2 10.40 -10.85 6.48
CA ARG A 2 9.72 -11.56 7.55
C ARG A 2 8.30 -11.02 7.72
N ASN A 3 7.33 -11.92 7.91
CA ASN A 3 5.99 -11.50 8.32
C ASN A 3 6.05 -10.87 9.69
N THR A 4 5.43 -9.73 9.83
CA THR A 4 5.46 -8.96 11.07
C THR A 4 4.07 -8.81 11.65
N ASP A 5 4.00 -8.71 12.97
CA ASP A 5 2.78 -8.34 13.66
C ASP A 5 2.69 -6.81 13.69
N ALA A 6 1.72 -6.28 12.98
CA ALA A 6 1.63 -4.85 12.76
C ALA A 6 0.20 -4.33 13.00
N ARG A 7 0.12 -3.04 13.33
CA ARG A 7 -1.15 -2.32 13.50
C ARG A 7 -1.02 -0.93 12.90
N SER A 8 -2.14 -0.42 12.39
CA SER A 8 -2.21 1.00 12.05
C SER A 8 -2.27 1.84 13.34
N ALA A 9 -1.37 2.79 13.46
CA ALA A 9 -1.40 3.73 14.59
C ALA A 9 -2.52 4.77 14.42
N VAL A 10 -2.96 5.02 13.19
CA VAL A 10 -4.01 6.00 12.89
C VAL A 10 -5.40 5.43 13.11
N TYR A 11 -5.65 4.20 12.66
CA TYR A 11 -6.98 3.58 12.68
C TYR A 11 -7.12 2.47 13.73
N ASP A 12 -6.02 2.07 14.36
CA ASP A 12 -5.99 0.99 15.36
C ASP A 12 -6.57 -0.33 14.82
N VAL A 13 -6.21 -0.68 13.60
CA VAL A 13 -6.60 -1.94 12.97
C VAL A 13 -5.39 -2.83 12.75
N ALA A 14 -5.59 -4.14 12.84
CA ALA A 14 -4.53 -5.10 12.60
C ALA A 14 -4.10 -5.09 11.14
N LEU A 15 -2.80 -5.19 10.91
CA LEU A 15 -2.19 -5.25 9.60
C LEU A 15 -1.34 -6.50 9.49
N SER A 16 -1.20 -7.00 8.28
CA SER A 16 -0.28 -8.08 7.98
C SER A 16 0.63 -7.68 6.84
N GLY A 17 1.83 -8.21 6.83
CA GLY A 17 2.79 -7.87 5.81
C GLY A 17 4.21 -8.10 6.28
N TYR A 18 5.14 -7.39 5.68
CA TYR A 18 6.55 -7.51 6.04
C TYR A 18 7.23 -6.15 5.91
N GLU A 19 8.25 -5.98 6.72
CA GLU A 19 9.05 -4.76 6.76
C GLU A 19 10.30 -4.94 5.90
N ILE A 20 10.51 -4.00 4.96
CA ILE A 20 11.73 -3.93 4.15
C ILE A 20 12.19 -2.49 4.09
N HIS A 21 13.40 -2.22 4.58
CA HIS A 21 14.03 -0.92 4.39
C HIS A 21 15.55 -1.03 4.57
N LEU A 22 16.26 -0.10 3.94
CA LEU A 22 17.72 -0.05 3.96
C LEU A 22 18.28 1.13 4.76
N GLY A 23 17.41 1.92 5.36
CA GLY A 23 17.81 3.10 6.11
C GLY A 23 16.91 3.38 7.29
N VAL A 24 17.22 4.45 8.00
CA VAL A 24 16.44 4.91 9.14
C VAL A 24 15.89 6.29 8.83
N SER A 25 14.57 6.44 8.93
CA SER A 25 13.91 7.73 8.75
C SER A 25 13.95 8.54 10.04
N GLN A 26 14.26 9.83 9.91
CA GLN A 26 14.30 10.76 11.02
C GLN A 26 13.57 12.05 10.63
N GLY A 27 13.07 12.75 11.63
CA GLY A 27 12.39 14.03 11.43
C GLY A 27 11.24 14.21 12.39
N ALA A 28 10.66 15.41 12.40
CA ALA A 28 9.58 15.77 13.30
C ALA A 28 8.32 14.91 13.10
N ASP A 29 8.02 14.57 11.86
CA ASP A 29 6.83 13.79 11.53
C ASP A 29 6.92 12.34 12.03
N CYS A 30 8.11 11.84 12.30
CA CYS A 30 8.32 10.52 12.90
C CYS A 30 7.78 10.40 14.33
N MET A 31 7.47 11.52 14.95
CA MET A 31 6.76 11.54 16.25
C MET A 31 5.29 11.15 16.12
N ARG A 32 4.78 11.11 14.88
CA ARG A 32 3.43 10.66 14.55
C ARG A 32 3.53 9.43 13.67
N PRO A 33 3.74 8.25 14.25
CA PRO A 33 3.94 7.04 13.45
C PRO A 33 2.66 6.66 12.69
N MET A 34 2.84 6.09 11.51
CA MET A 34 1.73 5.57 10.71
C MET A 34 1.33 4.16 11.15
N THR A 35 2.32 3.35 11.51
CA THR A 35 2.11 1.96 11.93
C THR A 35 2.93 1.64 13.16
N VAL A 36 2.59 0.52 13.79
CA VAL A 36 3.39 -0.09 14.85
C VAL A 36 3.72 -1.51 14.37
N ILE A 37 5.00 -1.80 14.25
CA ILE A 37 5.50 -3.09 13.77
C ILE A 37 6.26 -3.77 14.89
N ASP A 38 5.81 -4.95 15.31
CA ASP A 38 6.41 -5.72 16.42
C ASP A 38 6.59 -4.87 17.69
N GLY A 39 5.62 -3.99 17.97
CA GLY A 39 5.66 -3.09 19.13
C GLY A 39 6.52 -1.85 18.94
N ARG A 40 7.09 -1.63 17.76
CA ARG A 40 7.92 -0.46 17.46
C ARG A 40 7.17 0.51 16.55
N PRO A 41 7.21 1.83 16.83
CA PRO A 41 6.66 2.82 15.90
C PRO A 41 7.37 2.76 14.55
N ASP A 42 6.61 2.89 13.48
CA ASP A 42 7.12 2.89 12.13
C ASP A 42 6.44 3.95 11.28
N GLY A 43 7.21 4.55 10.39
CA GLY A 43 6.71 5.52 9.45
C GLY A 43 6.42 6.87 10.08
N ALA A 44 5.67 7.67 9.35
CA ALA A 44 5.39 9.05 9.74
C ALA A 44 4.08 9.51 9.13
N VAL A 45 3.42 10.42 9.81
CA VAL A 45 2.24 11.14 9.31
C VAL A 45 2.51 12.63 9.44
N SER A 46 2.24 13.40 8.39
CA SER A 46 2.43 14.85 8.42
C SER A 46 1.44 15.50 9.38
N SER A 47 1.75 16.73 9.81
CA SER A 47 0.93 17.44 10.78
C SER A 47 -0.50 17.69 10.31
N ASP A 48 -0.70 17.83 8.98
CA ASP A 48 -2.03 17.98 8.39
C ASP A 48 -2.70 16.65 8.05
N GLY A 49 -2.01 15.53 8.24
CA GLY A 49 -2.54 14.18 7.98
C GLY A 49 -2.62 13.80 6.50
N LYS A 50 -2.15 14.64 5.60
CA LYS A 50 -2.30 14.41 4.16
C LYS A 50 -1.19 13.58 3.54
N VAL A 51 -0.06 13.48 4.21
CA VAL A 51 1.09 12.69 3.75
C VAL A 51 1.44 11.69 4.83
N SER A 52 1.56 10.44 4.46
CA SER A 52 1.96 9.39 5.39
C SER A 52 2.77 8.33 4.66
N GLY A 53 3.63 7.64 5.40
CA GLY A 53 4.47 6.60 4.84
C GLY A 53 4.85 5.58 5.89
N THR A 54 5.10 4.37 5.43
CA THR A 54 5.49 3.24 6.29
C THR A 54 6.46 2.35 5.53
N TYR A 55 7.28 1.62 6.26
CA TYR A 55 8.12 0.56 5.68
C TYR A 55 7.38 -0.79 5.61
N LEU A 56 6.16 -0.85 6.09
CA LEU A 56 5.36 -2.07 6.01
C LEU A 56 4.88 -2.29 4.58
N HIS A 57 5.24 -3.43 4.00
CA HIS A 57 4.74 -3.89 2.71
C HIS A 57 3.51 -4.77 2.94
N GLY A 58 2.46 -4.57 2.14
CA GLY A 58 1.21 -5.30 2.28
C GLY A 58 0.14 -4.52 3.03
N LEU A 59 0.34 -3.23 3.25
CA LEU A 59 -0.59 -2.36 3.97
C LEU A 59 -2.02 -2.45 3.43
N PHE A 60 -2.16 -2.43 2.11
CA PHE A 60 -3.47 -2.44 1.46
C PHE A 60 -4.08 -3.83 1.31
N ASP A 61 -3.43 -4.86 1.79
CA ASP A 61 -4.02 -6.20 1.85
C ASP A 61 -5.05 -6.32 2.99
N SER A 62 -4.99 -5.42 3.97
CA SER A 62 -5.97 -5.38 5.06
C SER A 62 -7.27 -4.74 4.60
N ASP A 63 -8.35 -5.51 4.58
CA ASP A 63 -9.68 -5.00 4.23
C ASP A 63 -10.13 -3.92 5.21
N SER A 64 -9.87 -4.12 6.49
CA SER A 64 -10.22 -3.15 7.54
C SER A 64 -9.49 -1.83 7.36
N TYR A 65 -8.21 -1.87 7.00
CA TYR A 65 -7.43 -0.66 6.75
C TYR A 65 -7.97 0.10 5.55
N ARG A 66 -8.24 -0.60 4.44
CA ARG A 66 -8.81 0.02 3.24
C ARG A 66 -10.15 0.68 3.52
N ALA A 67 -11.01 0.00 4.24
CA ALA A 67 -12.34 0.53 4.60
C ALA A 67 -12.22 1.81 5.41
N LYS A 68 -11.34 1.85 6.39
CA LYS A 68 -11.11 3.02 7.22
C LYS A 68 -10.51 4.18 6.42
N LEU A 69 -9.55 3.91 5.57
CA LEU A 69 -8.93 4.93 4.72
C LEU A 69 -9.94 5.55 3.77
N LEU A 70 -10.75 4.73 3.11
CA LEU A 70 -11.76 5.22 2.18
C LEU A 70 -12.86 6.01 2.88
N ALA A 71 -13.26 5.59 4.07
CA ALA A 71 -14.24 6.31 4.87
C ALA A 71 -13.76 7.74 5.20
N GLU A 72 -12.46 7.92 5.39
CA GLU A 72 -11.87 9.24 5.62
C GLU A 72 -12.05 10.17 4.42
N PHE A 73 -12.10 9.64 3.21
CA PHE A 73 -12.36 10.38 1.99
C PHE A 73 -13.86 10.42 1.60
N GLY A 74 -14.73 9.97 2.50
CA GLY A 74 -16.18 9.98 2.25
C GLY A 74 -16.67 8.87 1.34
N ILE A 75 -15.83 7.90 1.03
CA ILE A 75 -16.18 6.76 0.18
C ILE A 75 -16.68 5.63 1.08
N ARG A 76 -17.94 5.25 0.91
CA ARG A 76 -18.56 4.16 1.64
C ARG A 76 -18.99 3.07 0.69
N GLY A 77 -18.55 1.87 0.93
CA GLY A 77 -18.97 0.69 0.20
C GLY A 77 -18.81 -0.52 1.11
N GLY A 78 -19.53 -1.58 0.82
CA GLY A 78 -19.31 -2.86 1.47
C GLY A 78 -17.92 -3.38 1.13
N GLU A 79 -17.29 -4.08 2.06
CA GLU A 79 -15.94 -4.62 1.87
C GLU A 79 -15.83 -5.46 0.59
N THR A 80 -16.86 -6.25 0.30
CA THR A 80 -16.91 -7.10 -0.89
C THR A 80 -16.94 -6.28 -2.17
N ASN A 81 -17.75 -5.21 -2.19
CA ASN A 81 -17.87 -4.34 -3.37
C ASN A 81 -16.56 -3.60 -3.63
N PHE A 82 -15.89 -3.15 -2.58
CA PHE A 82 -14.61 -2.47 -2.70
C PHE A 82 -13.57 -3.37 -3.37
N ARG A 83 -13.49 -4.61 -2.95
CA ARG A 83 -12.55 -5.58 -3.50
C ARG A 83 -12.79 -5.81 -4.99
N LEU A 84 -14.05 -5.96 -5.40
CA LEU A 84 -14.42 -6.09 -6.80
C LEU A 84 -14.06 -4.84 -7.60
N ASP A 85 -14.27 -3.65 -7.04
CA ASP A 85 -13.95 -2.40 -7.70
C ASP A 85 -12.45 -2.22 -7.89
N VAL A 86 -11.64 -2.61 -6.91
CA VAL A 86 -10.18 -2.59 -7.02
C VAL A 86 -9.72 -3.56 -8.10
N ASP A 87 -10.24 -4.77 -8.11
CA ASP A 87 -9.89 -5.77 -9.13
C ASP A 87 -10.24 -5.29 -10.53
N ARG A 88 -11.41 -4.66 -10.70
CA ARG A 88 -11.81 -4.07 -11.98
C ARG A 88 -10.88 -2.94 -12.40
N ALA A 89 -10.52 -2.05 -11.47
CA ALA A 89 -9.60 -0.96 -11.75
C ALA A 89 -8.23 -1.47 -12.18
N LEU A 90 -7.73 -2.51 -11.55
CA LEU A 90 -6.47 -3.14 -11.92
C LEU A 90 -6.54 -3.79 -13.28
N ASP A 91 -7.66 -4.47 -13.61
CA ASP A 91 -7.88 -5.06 -14.92
C ASP A 91 -7.94 -3.99 -16.01
N ASP A 92 -8.62 -2.87 -15.75
CA ASP A 92 -8.71 -1.75 -16.67
C ASP A 92 -7.34 -1.14 -16.96
N ILE A 93 -6.51 -0.98 -15.92
CA ILE A 93 -5.14 -0.48 -16.07
C ILE A 93 -4.31 -1.46 -16.90
N ALA A 94 -4.43 -2.75 -16.63
CA ALA A 94 -3.72 -3.78 -17.39
C ALA A 94 -4.12 -3.77 -18.87
N ASP A 95 -5.42 -3.63 -19.17
CA ASP A 95 -5.92 -3.55 -20.54
C ASP A 95 -5.41 -2.29 -21.26
N ASP A 96 -5.37 -1.15 -20.57
CA ASP A 96 -4.85 0.10 -21.11
C ASP A 96 -3.37 0.00 -21.42
N LEU A 97 -2.59 -0.61 -20.55
CA LEU A 97 -1.16 -0.84 -20.77
C LEU A 97 -0.93 -1.76 -21.95
N ASP A 98 -1.71 -2.83 -22.07
CA ASP A 98 -1.62 -3.77 -23.18
C ASP A 98 -1.91 -3.08 -24.52
N ARG A 99 -2.93 -2.21 -24.57
CA ARG A 99 -3.25 -1.45 -25.78
C ARG A 99 -2.18 -0.42 -26.14
N LEU A 100 -1.61 0.27 -25.14
CA LEU A 100 -0.66 1.36 -25.37
C LEU A 100 0.74 0.85 -25.71
N VAL A 101 1.18 -0.23 -25.05
CA VAL A 101 2.55 -0.72 -25.18
C VAL A 101 2.62 -1.94 -26.10
N GLY A 102 1.54 -2.74 -26.15
CA GLY A 102 1.50 -4.00 -26.87
C GLY A 102 2.27 -5.08 -26.11
N PHE A 103 1.56 -6.09 -25.62
CA PHE A 103 2.16 -7.16 -24.81
C PHE A 103 3.30 -7.87 -25.55
N GLU A 104 3.10 -8.19 -26.83
CA GLU A 104 4.12 -8.84 -27.66
C GLU A 104 5.37 -7.98 -27.77
N ARG A 105 5.19 -6.68 -27.95
CA ARG A 105 6.28 -5.72 -28.05
C ARG A 105 7.07 -5.64 -26.74
N LEU A 106 6.37 -5.69 -25.62
CA LEU A 106 6.99 -5.71 -24.31
C LEU A 106 7.80 -6.98 -24.09
N MET A 107 7.27 -8.12 -24.52
CA MET A 107 7.95 -9.41 -24.42
C MET A 107 9.19 -9.44 -25.32
N ASP A 108 9.11 -8.90 -26.52
CA ASP A 108 10.25 -8.80 -27.43
C ASP A 108 11.36 -7.95 -26.84
N THR A 109 11.01 -6.82 -26.22
CA THR A 109 11.96 -5.95 -25.55
C THR A 109 12.62 -6.65 -24.36
N SER A 110 11.86 -7.38 -23.57
CA SER A 110 12.39 -8.17 -22.45
C SER A 110 13.35 -9.27 -22.93
N ALA A 111 13.03 -9.94 -24.04
CA ALA A 111 13.88 -10.97 -24.63
C ALA A 111 15.22 -10.39 -25.11
N LEU A 112 15.21 -9.19 -25.65
CA LEU A 112 16.43 -8.50 -26.11
C LEU A 112 17.31 -8.01 -24.94
N ILE A 113 16.71 -7.55 -23.88
CA ILE A 113 17.41 -7.00 -22.71
C ILE A 113 17.86 -8.11 -21.77
N GLY A 114 17.12 -9.19 -21.68
CA GLY A 114 17.37 -10.29 -20.76
C GLY A 114 18.45 -11.28 -21.16
N ARG A 115 19.24 -10.98 -22.16
CA ARG A 115 20.31 -11.85 -22.65
C ARG A 115 21.69 -11.47 -22.13
#